data_7e48e19cfb12a23be3665c7aa85132a4
#
_entry.id   7e48e19cfb12a23be3665c7aa85132a4
#
_cell.length_a   1.000
_cell.length_b   1.000
_cell.length_c   1.000
_cell.angle_alpha   90.00
_cell.angle_beta   90.00
_cell.angle_gamma   90.00
#
_symmetry.space_group_name_H-M   'P 1'
#
loop_
_entity.id
_entity.type
_entity.pdbx_description
1 polymer ?
#
loop_
_entity_poly.entity_id
_entity_poly.type
_entity_poly.pdbx_seq_one_letter_code
_entity_poly.pdbx_strand_id
1 'polypeptide(L)'
;FATHCSKLKPEIEGSALKSLEKTLQHKPNYFMDTTKFIKRLATYVAVEHTAFIIPIEDEYGRLCGWYPLRAQRCEVVEAAGQVYLRYLFANGEHGAIEFERVGIMTDFEYTDDLFGEDNRTLKPTMQLIHTQNEGIINAVKNSANIRFLAKVANMLKPEDIKKERQRFTEDNLSADNDSGMIIYDNKYGDLKKVESKQ
;
A
#
# COMPACT_ATOMS: atom_id res chain seq x y z
N PHE A 1 12.57 2.26 -10.01
CA PHE A 1 12.26 3.47 -10.75
C PHE A 1 12.53 4.72 -9.89
N ALA A 2 11.72 5.05 -8.89
CA ALA A 2 11.84 6.28 -8.09
C ALA A 2 13.23 6.53 -7.47
N THR A 3 13.94 5.47 -7.05
CA THR A 3 15.31 5.57 -6.54
C THR A 3 16.32 5.98 -7.61
N HIS A 4 16.11 5.59 -8.86
CA HIS A 4 16.96 6.03 -9.96
C HIS A 4 16.65 7.48 -10.34
N CYS A 5 15.37 7.85 -10.42
CA CYS A 5 14.95 9.23 -10.66
C CYS A 5 15.49 10.20 -9.60
N SER A 6 15.58 9.77 -8.34
CA SER A 6 16.07 10.64 -7.25
C SER A 6 17.55 11.06 -7.35
N LYS A 7 18.30 10.43 -8.25
CA LYS A 7 19.70 10.79 -8.56
C LYS A 7 19.81 11.89 -9.64
N LEU A 8 18.72 12.25 -10.28
CA LEU A 8 18.69 13.32 -11.27
C LEU A 8 18.89 14.66 -10.58
N LYS A 9 19.63 15.51 -11.25
CA LYS A 9 19.83 16.90 -10.82
C LYS A 9 18.87 17.78 -11.61
N PRO A 10 17.88 18.42 -10.95
CA PRO A 10 16.96 19.29 -11.64
C PRO A 10 17.65 20.57 -12.09
N GLU A 11 17.29 21.05 -13.27
CA GLU A 11 17.74 22.33 -13.85
C GLU A 11 16.52 23.17 -14.22
N ILE A 12 16.68 24.49 -14.12
CA ILE A 12 15.64 25.44 -14.52
C ILE A 12 16.10 26.16 -15.77
N GLU A 13 15.36 26.03 -16.84
CA GLU A 13 15.57 26.75 -18.10
C GLU A 13 14.73 28.02 -18.18
N GLY A 14 15.22 29.00 -18.96
CA GLY A 14 14.52 30.24 -19.20
C GLY A 14 15.00 31.42 -18.34
N SER A 15 14.11 32.39 -18.11
CA SER A 15 14.43 33.63 -17.41
C SER A 15 14.32 33.57 -15.88
N ALA A 16 14.14 32.38 -15.33
CA ALA A 16 14.00 32.17 -13.89
C ALA A 16 15.28 32.55 -13.13
N LEU A 17 15.10 32.99 -11.88
CA LEU A 17 16.22 33.35 -10.99
C LEU A 17 17.09 32.14 -10.68
N LYS A 18 18.41 32.27 -10.87
CA LYS A 18 19.37 31.21 -10.50
C LYS A 18 19.32 30.79 -9.01
N SER A 19 18.79 31.64 -8.14
CA SER A 19 18.54 31.31 -6.75
C SER A 19 17.49 30.21 -6.58
N LEU A 20 16.46 30.20 -7.40
CA LEU A 20 15.40 29.18 -7.41
C LEU A 20 15.95 27.82 -7.85
N GLU A 21 16.85 27.79 -8.84
CA GLU A 21 17.52 26.57 -9.25
C GLU A 21 18.35 25.96 -8.11
N LYS A 22 19.11 26.79 -7.39
CA LYS A 22 19.85 26.33 -6.19
C LYS A 22 18.91 25.77 -5.13
N THR A 23 17.79 26.43 -4.89
CA THR A 23 16.76 25.93 -3.94
C THR A 23 16.24 24.57 -4.38
N LEU A 24 15.92 24.41 -5.65
CA LEU A 24 15.43 23.14 -6.21
C LEU A 24 16.49 22.03 -6.14
N GLN A 25 17.77 22.37 -6.35
CA GLN A 25 18.88 21.41 -6.35
C GLN A 25 19.33 20.97 -4.95
N HIS A 26 19.05 21.74 -3.91
CA HIS A 26 19.50 21.44 -2.55
C HIS A 26 18.35 21.16 -1.58
N LYS A 27 17.40 22.08 -1.44
CA LYS A 27 16.33 22.00 -0.47
C LYS A 27 15.05 22.62 -1.00
N PRO A 28 14.26 21.88 -1.84
CA PRO A 28 13.04 22.38 -2.45
C PRO A 28 11.98 22.85 -1.45
N ASN A 29 11.97 22.30 -0.24
CA ASN A 29 11.10 22.74 0.84
C ASN A 29 11.71 22.45 2.21
N TYR A 30 11.04 22.92 3.27
CA TYR A 30 11.50 22.78 4.64
C TYR A 30 11.66 21.34 5.10
N PHE A 31 10.86 20.43 4.58
CA PHE A 31 10.78 19.02 5.04
C PHE A 31 11.61 18.05 4.20
N MET A 32 12.05 18.45 3.01
CA MET A 32 12.66 17.54 2.03
C MET A 32 13.89 18.17 1.39
N ASP A 33 14.92 17.35 1.23
CA ASP A 33 15.98 17.58 0.28
C ASP A 33 15.55 17.23 -1.16
N THR A 34 16.33 17.60 -2.14
CA THR A 34 16.04 17.34 -3.55
C THR A 34 15.86 15.86 -3.86
N THR A 35 16.68 15.00 -3.27
CA THR A 35 16.61 13.55 -3.48
C THR A 35 15.26 12.98 -3.01
N LYS A 36 14.80 13.39 -1.83
CA LYS A 36 13.48 12.99 -1.31
C LYS A 36 12.34 13.58 -2.11
N PHE A 37 12.48 14.83 -2.52
CA PHE A 37 11.47 15.52 -3.34
C PHE A 37 11.25 14.80 -4.67
N ILE A 38 12.31 14.57 -5.43
CA ILE A 38 12.23 13.88 -6.72
C ILE A 38 11.77 12.42 -6.55
N LYS A 39 12.29 11.72 -5.53
CA LYS A 39 11.83 10.36 -5.22
C LYS A 39 10.34 10.30 -4.95
N ARG A 40 9.82 11.27 -4.21
CA ARG A 40 8.39 11.36 -3.88
C ARG A 40 7.55 11.65 -5.11
N LEU A 41 7.95 12.61 -5.95
CA LEU A 41 7.29 12.89 -7.23
C LEU A 41 7.26 11.67 -8.14
N ALA A 42 8.42 11.04 -8.36
CA ALA A 42 8.52 9.83 -9.17
C ALA A 42 7.68 8.67 -8.61
N THR A 43 7.55 8.59 -7.28
CA THR A 43 6.67 7.60 -6.65
C THR A 43 5.19 7.91 -6.92
N TYR A 44 4.79 9.16 -6.82
CA TYR A 44 3.41 9.56 -7.08
C TYR A 44 3.02 9.30 -8.54
N VAL A 45 3.86 9.71 -9.48
CA VAL A 45 3.64 9.42 -10.91
C VAL A 45 3.59 7.91 -11.17
N ALA A 46 4.50 7.12 -10.59
CA ALA A 46 4.52 5.67 -10.81
C ALA A 46 3.31 4.92 -10.21
N VAL A 47 2.68 5.47 -9.17
CA VAL A 47 1.57 4.82 -8.46
C VAL A 47 0.22 5.38 -8.87
N GLU A 48 0.13 6.70 -9.04
CA GLU A 48 -1.14 7.41 -9.28
C GLU A 48 -1.21 8.00 -10.70
N HIS A 49 -0.16 7.83 -11.50
CA HIS A 49 0.03 8.39 -12.84
C HIS A 49 -0.13 9.91 -12.92
N THR A 50 -0.27 10.57 -11.78
CA THR A 50 -0.36 12.02 -11.65
C THR A 50 0.28 12.50 -10.36
N ALA A 51 1.05 13.56 -10.44
CA ALA A 51 1.59 14.27 -9.28
C ALA A 51 1.47 15.79 -9.53
N PHE A 52 1.09 16.50 -8.49
CA PHE A 52 1.05 17.97 -8.53
C PHE A 52 2.20 18.56 -7.73
N ILE A 53 2.68 19.70 -8.20
CA ILE A 53 3.74 20.47 -7.55
C ILE A 53 3.18 21.86 -7.26
N ILE A 54 3.05 22.21 -5.99
CA ILE A 54 2.59 23.53 -5.58
C ILE A 54 3.77 24.41 -5.18
N PRO A 55 3.74 25.71 -5.51
CA PRO A 55 4.70 26.68 -5.00
C PRO A 55 4.50 26.92 -3.49
N ILE A 56 5.58 27.14 -2.79
CA ILE A 56 5.58 27.63 -1.41
C ILE A 56 6.04 29.07 -1.46
N GLU A 57 5.24 29.99 -0.93
CA GLU A 57 5.51 31.41 -0.89
C GLU A 57 5.73 31.90 0.53
N ASP A 58 6.49 32.97 0.63
CA ASP A 58 6.65 33.71 1.90
C ASP A 58 5.46 34.68 2.12
N GLU A 59 5.47 35.37 3.26
CA GLU A 59 4.45 36.35 3.63
C GLU A 59 4.33 37.53 2.63
N TYR A 60 5.33 37.68 1.74
CA TYR A 60 5.38 38.73 0.71
C TYR A 60 5.01 38.22 -0.69
N GLY A 61 4.56 36.93 -0.78
CA GLY A 61 4.21 36.32 -2.06
C GLY A 61 5.42 35.91 -2.92
N ARG A 62 6.64 35.84 -2.34
CA ARG A 62 7.83 35.43 -3.08
C ARG A 62 7.98 33.92 -3.01
N LEU A 63 8.26 33.30 -4.15
CA LEU A 63 8.48 31.86 -4.26
C LEU A 63 9.72 31.45 -3.45
N CYS A 64 9.52 30.61 -2.45
CA CYS A 64 10.55 30.08 -1.56
C CYS A 64 10.86 28.60 -1.78
N GLY A 65 9.98 27.89 -2.47
CA GLY A 65 10.17 26.46 -2.72
C GLY A 65 8.97 25.79 -3.36
N TRP A 66 8.99 24.44 -3.35
CA TRP A 66 7.94 23.62 -3.96
C TRP A 66 7.57 22.44 -3.06
N TYR A 67 6.31 22.05 -3.11
CA TYR A 67 5.81 20.90 -2.37
C TYR A 67 5.07 19.92 -3.30
N PRO A 68 5.38 18.59 -3.23
CA PRO A 68 4.74 17.59 -4.05
C PRO A 68 3.42 17.13 -3.41
N LEU A 69 2.33 17.16 -4.16
CA LEU A 69 1.01 16.68 -3.74
C LEU A 69 0.63 15.40 -4.47
N ARG A 70 -0.13 14.55 -3.79
CA ARG A 70 -0.72 13.34 -4.37
C ARG A 70 -2.01 13.67 -5.09
N ALA A 71 -2.21 13.08 -6.27
CA ALA A 71 -3.42 13.27 -7.07
C ALA A 71 -4.72 12.90 -6.32
N GLN A 72 -4.71 11.82 -5.55
CA GLN A 72 -5.87 11.36 -4.76
C GLN A 72 -6.41 12.37 -3.74
N ARG A 73 -5.61 13.40 -3.40
CA ARG A 73 -5.99 14.46 -2.45
C ARG A 73 -6.26 15.79 -3.14
N CYS A 74 -6.33 15.78 -4.45
CA CYS A 74 -6.48 16.97 -5.28
C CYS A 74 -7.76 16.87 -6.09
N GLU A 75 -8.44 17.99 -6.23
CA GLU A 75 -9.63 18.17 -7.06
C GLU A 75 -9.46 19.46 -7.86
N VAL A 76 -9.78 19.41 -9.14
CA VAL A 76 -9.84 20.62 -9.97
C VAL A 76 -11.24 21.19 -9.86
N VAL A 77 -11.35 22.44 -9.43
CA VAL A 77 -12.62 23.13 -9.19
C VAL A 77 -12.62 24.46 -9.93
N GLU A 78 -13.74 24.82 -10.51
CA GLU A 78 -13.95 26.13 -11.13
C GLU A 78 -14.72 27.05 -10.15
N ALA A 79 -14.22 28.24 -9.94
CA ALA A 79 -14.87 29.25 -9.15
C ALA A 79 -14.69 30.63 -9.79
N ALA A 80 -15.79 31.36 -9.98
CA ALA A 80 -15.79 32.72 -10.58
C ALA A 80 -15.09 32.82 -11.95
N GLY A 81 -15.15 31.73 -12.76
CA GLY A 81 -14.51 31.68 -14.08
C GLY A 81 -12.99 31.43 -14.05
N GLN A 82 -12.45 31.08 -12.89
CA GLN A 82 -11.06 30.65 -12.73
C GLN A 82 -10.99 29.22 -12.23
N VAL A 83 -9.96 28.50 -12.65
CA VAL A 83 -9.72 27.11 -12.28
C VAL A 83 -8.74 27.06 -11.12
N TYR A 84 -9.09 26.28 -10.10
CA TYR A 84 -8.29 26.10 -8.90
C TYR A 84 -8.00 24.61 -8.69
N LEU A 85 -6.82 24.32 -8.18
CA LEU A 85 -6.51 23.02 -7.57
C LEU A 85 -6.86 23.09 -6.08
N ARG A 86 -7.92 22.38 -5.67
CA ARG A 86 -8.25 22.17 -4.27
C ARG A 86 -7.54 20.91 -3.77
N TYR A 87 -6.89 21.00 -2.65
CA TYR A 87 -6.16 19.89 -2.06
C TYR A 87 -6.42 19.74 -0.55
N LEU A 88 -6.37 18.50 -0.09
CA LEU A 88 -6.61 18.14 1.31
C LEU A 88 -5.28 17.87 2.02
N PHE A 89 -4.98 18.61 3.06
CA PHE A 89 -3.86 18.34 3.95
C PHE A 89 -4.10 17.12 4.86
N ALA A 90 -3.01 16.61 5.45
CA ALA A 90 -3.09 15.48 6.38
C ALA A 90 -3.87 15.79 7.66
N ASN A 91 -3.94 17.06 8.06
CA ASN A 91 -4.72 17.55 9.21
C ASN A 91 -6.22 17.72 8.92
N GLY A 92 -6.66 17.46 7.68
CA GLY A 92 -8.06 17.61 7.27
C GLY A 92 -8.43 19.01 6.77
N GLU A 93 -7.50 19.97 6.74
CA GLU A 93 -7.73 21.29 6.17
C GLU A 93 -7.65 21.26 4.64
N HIS A 94 -8.46 22.10 3.99
CA HIS A 94 -8.43 22.29 2.55
C HIS A 94 -7.62 23.54 2.21
N GLY A 95 -6.74 23.42 1.21
CA GLY A 95 -6.10 24.53 0.54
C GLY A 95 -6.60 24.61 -0.89
N ALA A 96 -6.55 25.81 -1.48
CA ALA A 96 -6.82 26.02 -2.90
C ALA A 96 -5.74 26.94 -3.46
N ILE A 97 -5.32 26.65 -4.67
CA ILE A 97 -4.36 27.47 -5.43
C ILE A 97 -4.81 27.57 -6.88
N GLU A 98 -4.55 28.69 -7.52
CA GLU A 98 -4.82 28.88 -8.95
C GLU A 98 -4.10 27.80 -9.76
N PHE A 99 -4.86 27.15 -10.66
CA PHE A 99 -4.35 26.01 -11.42
C PHE A 99 -3.15 26.36 -12.31
N GLU A 100 -3.10 27.58 -12.84
CA GLU A 100 -1.99 28.08 -13.65
C GLU A 100 -0.65 28.12 -12.90
N ARG A 101 -0.71 28.13 -11.56
CA ARG A 101 0.48 28.19 -10.69
C ARG A 101 0.96 26.80 -10.25
N VAL A 102 0.26 25.74 -10.67
CA VAL A 102 0.54 24.36 -10.28
C VAL A 102 1.37 23.69 -11.36
N GLY A 103 2.46 23.07 -10.96
CA GLY A 103 3.18 22.12 -11.82
C GLY A 103 2.46 20.79 -11.85
N ILE A 104 2.29 20.21 -13.02
CA ILE A 104 1.65 18.92 -13.22
C ILE A 104 2.65 17.97 -13.85
N MET A 105 2.71 16.74 -13.32
CA MET A 105 3.43 15.63 -13.92
C MET A 105 2.45 14.49 -14.10
N THR A 106 2.15 14.15 -15.33
CA THR A 106 1.23 13.06 -15.69
C THR A 106 1.96 12.01 -16.51
N ASP A 107 1.47 10.80 -16.43
CA ASP A 107 1.88 9.66 -17.23
C ASP A 107 0.63 8.88 -17.62
N PHE A 108 0.56 8.47 -18.89
CA PHE A 108 -0.54 7.67 -19.40
C PHE A 108 -1.93 8.37 -19.32
N GLU A 109 -2.05 9.49 -20.00
CA GLU A 109 -3.30 10.24 -20.20
C GLU A 109 -4.11 9.60 -21.34
N TYR A 110 -5.26 9.00 -21.04
CA TYR A 110 -6.12 8.37 -22.06
C TYR A 110 -7.56 8.84 -22.00
N THR A 111 -8.13 8.91 -20.79
CA THR A 111 -9.55 9.27 -20.59
C THR A 111 -9.72 10.72 -20.13
N ASP A 112 -8.73 11.27 -19.43
CA ASP A 112 -8.76 12.59 -18.83
C ASP A 112 -7.55 13.40 -19.31
N ASP A 113 -7.75 14.69 -19.61
CA ASP A 113 -6.70 15.59 -20.08
C ASP A 113 -5.79 16.11 -18.94
N LEU A 114 -6.19 15.94 -17.68
CA LEU A 114 -5.52 16.47 -16.50
C LEU A 114 -4.96 15.41 -15.59
N PHE A 115 -5.58 14.23 -15.56
CA PHE A 115 -5.22 13.13 -14.71
C PHE A 115 -4.80 11.92 -15.54
N GLY A 116 -3.68 11.32 -15.16
CA GLY A 116 -3.28 10.02 -15.71
C GLY A 116 -4.25 8.92 -15.26
N GLU A 117 -4.34 7.86 -16.06
CA GLU A 117 -5.19 6.70 -15.77
C GLU A 117 -4.80 6.05 -14.44
N ASP A 118 -5.79 5.71 -13.64
CA ASP A 118 -5.54 5.00 -12.40
C ASP A 118 -5.30 3.49 -12.63
N ASN A 119 -4.69 2.87 -11.65
CA ASN A 119 -4.38 1.44 -11.66
C ASN A 119 -5.60 0.52 -11.37
N ARG A 120 -6.84 0.98 -11.58
CA ARG A 120 -8.06 0.19 -11.28
C ARG A 120 -8.13 -1.09 -12.10
N THR A 121 -7.60 -1.07 -13.33
CA THR A 121 -7.53 -2.24 -14.20
C THR A 121 -6.65 -3.36 -13.62
N LEU A 122 -5.67 -3.02 -12.79
CA LEU A 122 -4.81 -3.99 -12.10
C LEU A 122 -5.43 -4.57 -10.82
N LYS A 123 -6.51 -3.98 -10.31
CA LYS A 123 -7.14 -4.39 -9.05
C LYS A 123 -7.53 -5.87 -9.01
N PRO A 124 -8.15 -6.47 -10.04
CA PRO A 124 -8.46 -7.91 -10.02
C PRO A 124 -7.20 -8.77 -9.95
N THR A 125 -6.15 -8.40 -10.68
CA THR A 125 -4.86 -9.11 -10.67
C THR A 125 -4.19 -9.03 -9.30
N MET A 126 -4.19 -7.85 -8.68
CA MET A 126 -3.65 -7.67 -7.32
C MET A 126 -4.43 -8.47 -6.27
N GLN A 127 -5.76 -8.53 -6.41
CA GLN A 127 -6.60 -9.38 -5.56
C GLN A 127 -6.27 -10.86 -5.72
N LEU A 128 -6.05 -11.32 -6.95
CA LEU A 128 -5.64 -12.70 -7.23
C LEU A 128 -4.30 -13.02 -6.57
N ILE A 129 -3.30 -12.13 -6.73
CA ILE A 129 -1.98 -12.28 -6.11
C ILE A 129 -2.11 -12.34 -4.57
N HIS A 130 -2.93 -11.47 -3.98
CA HIS A 130 -3.19 -11.47 -2.54
C HIS A 130 -3.78 -12.80 -2.08
N THR A 131 -4.81 -13.29 -2.76
CA THR A 131 -5.46 -14.59 -2.46
C THR A 131 -4.48 -15.76 -2.61
N GLN A 132 -3.62 -15.74 -3.64
CA GLN A 132 -2.56 -16.75 -3.80
C GLN A 132 -1.56 -16.73 -2.64
N ASN A 133 -1.12 -15.53 -2.22
CA ASN A 133 -0.21 -15.39 -1.08
C ASN A 133 -0.85 -15.89 0.22
N GLU A 134 -2.11 -15.56 0.48
CA GLU A 134 -2.85 -16.12 1.62
C GLU A 134 -2.97 -17.64 1.55
N GLY A 135 -3.25 -18.19 0.35
CA GLY A 135 -3.28 -19.62 0.11
C GLY A 135 -1.95 -20.29 0.42
N ILE A 136 -0.83 -19.70 -0.01
CA ILE A 136 0.52 -20.21 0.28
C ILE A 136 0.82 -20.15 1.79
N ILE A 137 0.54 -19.00 2.44
CA ILE A 137 0.73 -18.86 3.89
C ILE A 137 -0.09 -19.90 4.65
N ASN A 138 -1.36 -20.10 4.27
CA ASN A 138 -2.22 -21.10 4.89
C ASN A 138 -1.74 -22.53 4.60
N ALA A 139 -1.23 -22.80 3.40
CA ALA A 139 -0.63 -24.10 3.07
C ALA A 139 0.62 -24.37 3.92
N VAL A 140 1.51 -23.39 4.09
CA VAL A 140 2.69 -23.52 4.96
C VAL A 140 2.28 -23.73 6.42
N LYS A 141 1.37 -22.92 6.96
CA LYS A 141 0.86 -23.07 8.33
C LYS A 141 0.21 -24.45 8.54
N ASN A 142 -0.55 -24.94 7.56
CA ASN A 142 -1.24 -26.21 7.64
C ASN A 142 -0.32 -27.40 7.37
N SER A 143 0.76 -27.24 6.62
CA SER A 143 1.74 -28.32 6.41
C SER A 143 2.57 -28.61 7.66
N ALA A 144 2.75 -27.61 8.52
CA ALA A 144 3.37 -27.80 9.83
C ALA A 144 2.43 -28.53 10.83
N ASN A 145 1.12 -28.53 10.58
CA ASN A 145 0.15 -29.23 11.42
C ASN A 145 -0.07 -30.63 10.88
N ILE A 146 0.29 -31.62 11.68
CA ILE A 146 0.01 -33.03 11.43
C ILE A 146 -1.52 -33.20 11.41
N ARG A 147 -2.08 -33.63 10.26
CA ARG A 147 -3.52 -33.91 10.13
C ARG A 147 -3.78 -35.39 10.39
N PHE A 148 -4.64 -35.66 11.34
CA PHE A 148 -5.06 -37.01 11.68
C PHE A 148 -6.55 -37.19 11.39
N LEU A 149 -6.91 -38.41 10.98
CA LEU A 149 -8.27 -38.89 10.98
C LEU A 149 -8.45 -39.74 12.26
N ALA A 150 -9.24 -39.22 13.20
CA ALA A 150 -9.61 -39.93 14.41
C ALA A 150 -10.99 -40.55 14.23
N LYS A 151 -11.07 -41.88 14.30
CA LYS A 151 -12.33 -42.61 14.32
C LYS A 151 -12.76 -42.81 15.78
N VAL A 152 -13.89 -42.22 16.15
CA VAL A 152 -14.47 -42.38 17.49
C VAL A 152 -15.36 -43.62 17.51
N ALA A 153 -15.15 -44.50 18.48
CA ALA A 153 -15.86 -45.78 18.57
C ALA A 153 -17.34 -45.64 18.96
N ASN A 154 -17.72 -44.54 19.60
CA ASN A 154 -19.08 -44.32 20.08
C ASN A 154 -19.75 -43.18 19.30
N MET A 155 -21.08 -43.27 19.10
CA MET A 155 -21.90 -42.26 18.46
C MET A 155 -21.99 -41.02 19.36
N LEU A 156 -21.35 -39.92 18.97
CA LEU A 156 -21.37 -38.66 19.70
C LEU A 156 -22.42 -37.69 19.11
N LYS A 157 -23.04 -36.92 19.99
CA LYS A 157 -23.87 -35.77 19.52
C LYS A 157 -22.97 -34.70 18.90
N PRO A 158 -23.51 -33.87 17.94
CA PRO A 158 -22.72 -32.83 17.29
C PRO A 158 -22.01 -31.85 18.24
N GLU A 159 -22.59 -31.61 19.40
CA GLU A 159 -22.02 -30.75 20.45
C GLU A 159 -20.81 -31.38 21.13
N ASP A 160 -20.87 -32.70 21.35
CA ASP A 160 -19.79 -33.48 21.96
C ASP A 160 -18.60 -33.62 21.00
N ILE A 161 -18.87 -33.68 19.69
CA ILE A 161 -17.81 -33.69 18.64
C ILE A 161 -17.01 -32.38 18.66
N LYS A 162 -17.67 -31.24 18.83
CA LYS A 162 -16.97 -29.95 18.96
C LYS A 162 -16.09 -29.88 20.21
N LYS A 163 -16.60 -30.30 21.35
CA LYS A 163 -15.85 -30.33 22.62
C LYS A 163 -14.64 -31.25 22.54
N GLU A 164 -14.83 -32.44 21.98
CA GLU A 164 -13.77 -33.42 21.86
C GLU A 164 -12.70 -33.01 20.87
N ARG A 165 -13.09 -32.35 19.74
CA ARG A 165 -12.16 -31.75 18.80
C ARG A 165 -11.33 -30.66 19.47
N GLN A 166 -11.95 -29.77 20.22
CA GLN A 166 -11.27 -28.70 20.91
C GLN A 166 -10.29 -29.23 21.95
N ARG A 167 -10.71 -30.19 22.78
CA ARG A 167 -9.87 -30.87 23.75
C ARG A 167 -8.68 -31.58 23.10
N PHE A 168 -8.89 -32.32 22.01
CA PHE A 168 -7.82 -33.00 21.30
C PHE A 168 -6.80 -32.02 20.71
N THR A 169 -7.28 -30.86 20.20
CA THR A 169 -6.43 -29.80 19.67
C THR A 169 -5.61 -29.14 20.77
N GLU A 170 -6.21 -28.83 21.91
CA GLU A 170 -5.54 -28.21 23.05
C GLU A 170 -4.50 -29.17 23.69
N ASP A 171 -4.83 -30.44 23.85
CA ASP A 171 -3.96 -31.41 24.50
C ASP A 171 -2.79 -31.90 23.61
N ASN A 172 -2.99 -32.01 22.30
CA ASN A 172 -2.04 -32.67 21.41
C ASN A 172 -1.44 -31.78 20.30
N LEU A 173 -2.12 -30.69 19.90
CA LEU A 173 -1.72 -29.87 18.77
C LEU A 173 -1.37 -28.45 19.19
N SER A 174 -1.27 -28.14 20.48
CA SER A 174 -0.80 -26.85 20.95
C SER A 174 0.68 -26.63 20.62
N ALA A 175 1.08 -25.37 20.44
CA ALA A 175 2.47 -25.03 20.16
C ALA A 175 3.45 -25.42 21.28
N ASP A 176 2.93 -25.68 22.49
CA ASP A 176 3.70 -26.06 23.67
C ASP A 176 3.99 -27.57 23.75
N ASN A 177 3.43 -28.38 22.84
CA ASN A 177 3.69 -29.82 22.79
C ASN A 177 4.97 -30.11 21.99
N ASP A 178 6.10 -29.94 22.63
CA ASP A 178 7.44 -30.18 22.07
C ASP A 178 7.80 -31.70 21.95
N SER A 179 6.97 -32.57 22.53
CA SER A 179 7.30 -34.02 22.60
C SER A 179 7.07 -34.77 21.30
N GLY A 180 6.29 -34.21 20.37
CA GLY A 180 5.90 -34.89 19.12
C GLY A 180 5.08 -36.17 19.33
N MET A 181 4.72 -36.50 20.57
CA MET A 181 3.89 -37.64 20.94
C MET A 181 2.44 -37.21 21.10
N ILE A 182 1.54 -37.95 20.49
CA ILE A 182 0.10 -37.80 20.64
C ILE A 182 -0.39 -38.93 21.56
N ILE A 183 -0.89 -38.54 22.71
CA ILE A 183 -1.50 -39.49 23.67
C ILE A 183 -3.01 -39.38 23.54
N TYR A 184 -3.68 -40.45 23.23
CA TYR A 184 -5.13 -40.49 23.08
C TYR A 184 -5.76 -41.60 23.93
N ASP A 185 -6.97 -41.34 24.36
CA ASP A 185 -7.75 -42.26 25.19
C ASP A 185 -8.36 -43.41 24.33
N ASN A 186 -8.70 -44.49 24.94
CA ASN A 186 -9.29 -45.68 24.31
C ASN A 186 -10.65 -45.42 23.60
N LYS A 187 -11.14 -44.21 23.68
CA LYS A 187 -12.31 -43.71 22.90
C LYS A 187 -12.07 -43.65 21.40
N TYR A 188 -10.81 -43.55 20.97
CA TYR A 188 -10.43 -43.46 19.57
C TYR A 188 -10.01 -44.84 19.07
N GLY A 189 -10.80 -45.39 18.16
CA GLY A 189 -10.54 -46.75 17.64
C GLY A 189 -9.36 -46.81 16.67
N ASP A 190 -9.06 -45.76 15.94
CA ASP A 190 -7.98 -45.70 14.94
C ASP A 190 -7.59 -44.25 14.64
N LEU A 191 -6.28 -43.98 14.63
CA LEU A 191 -5.70 -42.68 14.28
C LEU A 191 -4.84 -42.88 13.02
N LYS A 192 -5.26 -42.29 11.90
CA LYS A 192 -4.51 -42.31 10.64
C LYS A 192 -4.02 -40.94 10.27
N LYS A 193 -2.72 -40.84 9.98
CA LYS A 193 -2.13 -39.65 9.36
C LYS A 193 -2.65 -39.52 7.94
N VAL A 194 -3.17 -38.36 7.57
CA VAL A 194 -3.55 -38.07 6.19
C VAL A 194 -2.33 -37.57 5.45
N GLU A 195 -1.74 -38.39 4.60
CA GLU A 195 -0.71 -37.98 3.66
C GLU A 195 -1.38 -37.28 2.48
N SER A 196 -1.04 -36.02 2.25
CA SER A 196 -1.38 -35.34 1.00
C SER A 196 -0.48 -35.97 -0.08
N LYS A 197 -1.06 -36.71 -1.02
CA LYS A 197 -0.35 -37.04 -2.26
C LYS A 197 -0.05 -35.73 -2.98
N GLN A 198 1.25 -35.43 -3.15
CA GLN A 198 1.73 -34.42 -4.07
C GLN A 198 1.41 -34.81 -5.51
#